data_72077a458f26e7a256f41784ca151872
#
_entry.id   72077a458f26e7a256f41784ca151872
#
_cell.length_a   1.000
_cell.length_b   1.000
_cell.length_c   1.000
_cell.angle_alpha   90.00
_cell.angle_beta   90.00
_cell.angle_gamma   90.00
#
_symmetry.space_group_name_H-M   'P 1'
#
loop_
_entity.id
_entity.type
_entity.pdbx_description
1 polymer ?
#
loop_
_entity_poly.entity_id
_entity_poly.type
_entity_poly.pdbx_seq_one_letter_code
_entity_poly.pdbx_strand_id
1 'polypeptide(L)'
;KRFLPKILDVTELWCQGYSEPGAGSDLANVSTTAVLDGEYWVINGQKVWTSLAHWAQWIFVVARTEKGSKRHAGLSYLLVPLDQPGVEIRPIIQLTGDSEFNEVFFTDARADADLVVGEPGDGWRVAMATLTFERGVSTLGQQIRYTRELSGIVELAKHTGAIDDP
;
A
#
# COMPACT_ATOMS: atom_id res chain seq x y z
N LYS A 1 -9.98 1.32 17.60
CA LYS A 1 -9.86 2.46 18.55
C LYS A 1 -8.41 2.83 18.86
N ARG A 2 -7.46 1.88 18.90
CA ARG A 2 -6.04 2.11 19.22
C ARG A 2 -5.36 3.07 18.23
N PHE A 3 -5.56 2.88 16.92
CA PHE A 3 -4.83 3.59 15.88
C PHE A 3 -5.53 4.86 15.39
N LEU A 4 -6.87 4.91 15.40
CA LEU A 4 -7.64 6.01 14.79
C LEU A 4 -7.25 7.41 15.26
N PRO A 5 -7.04 7.70 16.55
CA PRO A 5 -6.63 9.03 16.98
C PRO A 5 -5.31 9.46 16.33
N LYS A 6 -4.32 8.58 16.33
CA LYS A 6 -2.98 8.88 15.82
C LYS A 6 -2.92 8.98 14.28
N ILE A 7 -3.82 8.31 13.58
CA ILE A 7 -4.01 8.49 12.14
C ILE A 7 -4.63 9.86 11.85
N LEU A 8 -5.63 10.27 12.65
CA LEU A 8 -6.34 11.53 12.46
C LEU A 8 -5.47 12.76 12.77
N ASP A 9 -4.63 12.68 13.80
CA ASP A 9 -3.70 13.75 14.18
C ASP A 9 -2.35 13.67 13.46
N VAL A 10 -2.18 12.67 12.57
CA VAL A 10 -0.98 12.45 11.74
C VAL A 10 0.29 12.20 12.57
N THR A 11 0.15 11.68 13.80
CA THR A 11 1.29 11.27 14.65
C THR A 11 1.79 9.88 14.35
N GLU A 12 1.00 9.05 13.67
CA GLU A 12 1.42 7.77 13.08
C GLU A 12 1.04 7.72 11.60
N LEU A 13 2.03 7.57 10.73
CA LEU A 13 1.87 7.39 9.30
C LEU A 13 1.81 5.89 8.96
N TRP A 14 1.03 5.58 7.95
CA TRP A 14 0.79 4.23 7.47
C TRP A 14 1.12 4.10 6.01
N CYS A 15 1.71 2.98 5.62
CA CYS A 15 1.94 2.65 4.22
C CYS A 15 1.34 1.30 3.84
N GLN A 16 1.21 1.08 2.52
CA GLN A 16 0.53 -0.06 1.93
C GLN A 16 1.51 -1.09 1.42
N GLY A 17 1.50 -2.29 2.00
CA GLY A 17 2.32 -3.43 1.60
C GLY A 17 1.51 -4.47 0.81
N TYR A 18 1.17 -4.17 -0.44
CA TYR A 18 0.42 -5.06 -1.32
C TYR A 18 1.32 -5.69 -2.37
N SER A 19 1.81 -4.88 -3.31
CA SER A 19 2.58 -5.35 -4.46
C SER A 19 3.87 -6.05 -4.06
N GLU A 20 4.24 -7.05 -4.84
CA GLU A 20 5.50 -7.78 -4.76
C GLU A 20 6.15 -7.82 -6.14
N PRO A 21 7.44 -8.15 -6.28
CA PRO A 21 8.06 -8.29 -7.59
C PRO A 21 7.32 -9.23 -8.53
N GLY A 22 6.68 -10.28 -8.00
CA GLY A 22 5.88 -11.25 -8.75
C GLY A 22 4.37 -11.06 -8.67
N ALA A 23 3.87 -10.03 -7.98
CA ALA A 23 2.45 -9.83 -7.72
C ALA A 23 2.08 -8.34 -7.71
N GLY A 24 1.74 -7.81 -8.86
CA GLY A 24 1.22 -6.45 -9.04
C GLY A 24 -0.26 -6.48 -9.40
N SER A 25 -0.58 -6.43 -10.70
CA SER A 25 -1.97 -6.56 -11.18
C SER A 25 -2.61 -7.89 -10.78
N ASP A 26 -1.83 -8.98 -10.71
CA ASP A 26 -2.25 -10.25 -10.10
C ASP A 26 -1.89 -10.27 -8.60
N LEU A 27 -2.53 -9.40 -7.83
CA LEU A 27 -2.31 -9.30 -6.37
C LEU A 27 -2.60 -10.62 -5.65
N ALA A 28 -3.49 -11.45 -6.16
CA ALA A 28 -3.79 -12.76 -5.58
C ALA A 28 -2.60 -13.73 -5.56
N ASN A 29 -1.54 -13.41 -6.31
CA ASN A 29 -0.31 -14.20 -6.39
C ASN A 29 0.77 -13.78 -5.38
N VAL A 30 0.42 -13.02 -4.33
CA VAL A 30 1.38 -12.66 -3.28
C VAL A 30 2.02 -13.89 -2.66
N SER A 31 3.32 -13.80 -2.44
CA SER A 31 4.19 -14.84 -1.91
C SER A 31 4.72 -14.56 -0.51
N THR A 32 4.68 -13.30 -0.05
CA THR A 32 4.97 -12.97 1.36
C THR A 32 4.15 -13.85 2.27
N THR A 33 4.81 -14.55 3.18
CA THR A 33 4.18 -15.48 4.12
C THR A 33 4.09 -14.86 5.51
N ALA A 34 3.10 -15.30 6.28
CA ALA A 34 3.04 -15.03 7.70
C ALA A 34 2.57 -16.29 8.42
N VAL A 35 3.33 -16.73 9.41
CA VAL A 35 3.05 -17.93 10.22
C VAL A 35 2.83 -17.51 11.65
N LEU A 36 1.73 -17.94 12.25
CA LEU A 36 1.47 -17.69 13.66
C LEU A 36 2.38 -18.58 14.52
N ASP A 37 3.21 -17.96 15.34
CA ASP A 37 4.11 -18.59 16.31
C ASP A 37 3.87 -17.99 17.70
N GLY A 38 3.12 -18.69 18.51
CA GLY A 38 2.69 -18.23 19.83
C GLY A 38 1.84 -16.95 19.74
N GLU A 39 2.34 -15.85 20.25
CA GLU A 39 1.65 -14.56 20.30
C GLU A 39 1.97 -13.64 19.12
N TYR A 40 2.73 -14.12 18.11
CA TYR A 40 3.19 -13.30 17.01
C TYR A 40 2.97 -13.97 15.65
N TRP A 41 2.63 -13.16 14.65
CA TRP A 41 2.82 -13.50 13.25
C TRP A 41 4.28 -13.26 12.87
N VAL A 42 4.96 -14.30 12.38
CA VAL A 42 6.31 -14.22 11.83
C VAL A 42 6.21 -14.08 10.32
N ILE A 43 6.71 -12.96 9.80
CA ILE A 43 6.50 -12.52 8.42
C ILE A 43 7.81 -12.60 7.64
N ASN A 44 7.75 -13.23 6.46
CA ASN A 44 8.87 -13.36 5.54
C ASN A 44 8.45 -13.04 4.11
N GLY A 45 9.20 -12.19 3.43
CA GLY A 45 8.94 -11.81 2.04
C GLY A 45 9.39 -10.41 1.69
N GLN A 46 8.87 -9.90 0.57
CA GLN A 46 9.23 -8.59 0.05
C GLN A 46 7.99 -7.89 -0.49
N LYS A 47 7.87 -6.61 -0.18
CA LYS A 47 6.92 -5.70 -0.83
C LYS A 47 7.67 -4.68 -1.67
N VAL A 48 7.04 -4.21 -2.74
CA VAL A 48 7.59 -3.23 -3.68
C VAL A 48 6.57 -2.16 -4.01
N TRP A 49 7.04 -1.00 -4.45
CA TRP A 49 6.21 0.16 -4.76
C TRP A 49 5.44 0.69 -3.55
N THR A 50 6.01 0.49 -2.35
CA THR A 50 5.41 0.94 -1.10
C THR A 50 5.67 2.44 -0.93
N SER A 51 4.63 3.25 -1.18
CA SER A 51 4.72 4.71 -1.04
C SER A 51 4.99 5.08 0.42
N LEU A 52 5.95 6.00 0.62
CA LEU A 52 6.25 6.64 1.91
C LEU A 52 6.68 5.70 3.04
N ALA A 53 7.08 4.46 2.75
CA ALA A 53 7.46 3.50 3.80
C ALA A 53 8.61 4.01 4.69
N HIS A 54 9.52 4.80 4.15
CA HIS A 54 10.64 5.39 4.89
C HIS A 54 10.23 6.46 5.92
N TRP A 55 8.98 6.91 5.91
CA TRP A 55 8.40 7.83 6.91
C TRP A 55 7.32 7.17 7.77
N ALA A 56 6.82 6.01 7.34
CA ALA A 56 5.73 5.35 8.03
C ALA A 56 6.20 4.61 9.29
N GLN A 57 5.37 4.56 10.31
CA GLN A 57 5.56 3.76 11.50
C GLN A 57 4.93 2.39 11.37
N TRP A 58 3.92 2.28 10.50
CA TRP A 58 3.13 1.08 10.29
C TRP A 58 2.96 0.75 8.82
N ILE A 59 2.93 -0.51 8.51
CA ILE A 59 2.55 -1.04 7.20
C ILE A 59 1.40 -2.03 7.36
N PHE A 60 0.38 -1.92 6.52
CA PHE A 60 -0.59 -2.99 6.40
C PHE A 60 -0.21 -3.92 5.25
N VAL A 61 -0.15 -5.21 5.53
CA VAL A 61 0.42 -6.21 4.64
C VAL A 61 -0.61 -7.26 4.27
N VAL A 62 -0.76 -7.54 2.98
CA VAL A 62 -1.43 -8.74 2.53
C VAL A 62 -0.40 -9.85 2.46
N ALA A 63 -0.58 -10.89 3.26
CA ALA A 63 0.34 -12.02 3.35
C ALA A 63 -0.41 -13.36 3.30
N ARG A 64 0.28 -14.40 2.88
CA ARG A 64 -0.23 -15.77 2.85
C ARG A 64 -0.03 -16.43 4.20
N THR A 65 -1.12 -16.70 4.90
CA THR A 65 -1.13 -17.31 6.24
C THR A 65 -1.49 -18.79 6.23
N GLU A 66 -2.11 -19.27 5.15
CA GLU A 66 -2.44 -20.69 4.99
C GLU A 66 -1.47 -21.34 4.00
N LYS A 67 -0.67 -22.27 4.51
CA LYS A 67 0.34 -22.97 3.72
C LYS A 67 -0.31 -23.80 2.61
N GLY A 68 0.18 -23.62 1.38
CA GLY A 68 -0.31 -24.34 0.21
C GLY A 68 -1.60 -23.78 -0.39
N SER A 69 -2.20 -22.75 0.22
CA SER A 69 -3.33 -22.02 -0.38
C SER A 69 -2.90 -21.32 -1.68
N LYS A 70 -3.87 -21.05 -2.55
CA LYS A 70 -3.62 -20.43 -3.84
C LYS A 70 -4.58 -19.27 -4.08
N ARG A 71 -4.11 -18.29 -4.85
CA ARG A 71 -4.90 -17.12 -5.25
C ARG A 71 -5.50 -16.39 -4.04
N HIS A 72 -6.79 -16.18 -4.03
CA HIS A 72 -7.52 -15.42 -3.02
C HIS A 72 -7.64 -16.12 -1.66
N ALA A 73 -7.52 -17.45 -1.63
CA ALA A 73 -7.65 -18.23 -0.40
C ALA A 73 -6.39 -18.09 0.49
N GLY A 74 -6.58 -18.18 1.80
CA GLY A 74 -5.49 -18.21 2.77
C GLY A 74 -4.65 -16.94 2.86
N LEU A 75 -5.18 -15.81 2.42
CA LEU A 75 -4.57 -14.50 2.58
C LEU A 75 -5.12 -13.82 3.83
N SER A 76 -4.26 -13.17 4.60
CA SER A 76 -4.64 -12.35 5.75
C SER A 76 -4.13 -10.92 5.58
N TYR A 77 -4.74 -10.01 6.32
CA TYR A 77 -4.41 -8.59 6.32
C TYR A 77 -3.83 -8.23 7.67
N LEU A 78 -2.53 -8.01 7.73
CA LEU A 78 -1.78 -7.82 8.97
C LEU A 78 -1.34 -6.36 9.13
N LEU A 79 -1.36 -5.87 10.35
CA LEU A 79 -0.81 -4.57 10.72
C LEU A 79 0.56 -4.79 11.35
N VAL A 80 1.61 -4.29 10.71
CA VAL A 80 3.00 -4.60 11.06
C VAL A 80 3.73 -3.32 11.43
N PRO A 81 4.38 -3.23 12.61
CA PRO A 81 5.25 -2.10 12.93
C PRO A 81 6.50 -2.16 12.05
N LEU A 82 6.94 -1.02 11.52
CA LEU A 82 8.14 -0.96 10.68
C LEU A 82 9.43 -0.82 11.48
N ASP A 83 9.38 -0.17 12.65
CA ASP A 83 10.55 0.00 13.52
C ASP A 83 10.77 -1.27 14.36
N GLN A 84 11.39 -2.26 13.77
CA GLN A 84 11.73 -3.52 14.42
C GLN A 84 12.87 -4.25 13.68
N PRO A 85 13.58 -5.19 14.35
CA PRO A 85 14.47 -6.12 13.68
C PRO A 85 13.74 -6.95 12.62
N GLY A 86 14.42 -7.23 11.51
CA GLY A 86 13.84 -8.03 10.42
C GLY A 86 13.03 -7.23 9.41
N VAL A 87 12.89 -5.92 9.58
CA VAL A 87 12.35 -5.03 8.54
C VAL A 87 13.46 -4.18 7.95
N GLU A 88 13.63 -4.23 6.64
CA GLU A 88 14.55 -3.37 5.90
C GLU A 88 13.77 -2.61 4.83
N ILE A 89 13.95 -1.28 4.79
CA ILE A 89 13.31 -0.40 3.82
C ILE A 89 14.39 0.15 2.88
N ARG A 90 14.21 -0.06 1.58
CA ARG A 90 15.12 0.45 0.53
C ARG A 90 14.38 1.40 -0.39
N PRO A 91 14.74 2.68 -0.44
CA PRO A 91 14.15 3.63 -1.37
C PRO A 91 14.40 3.24 -2.83
N ILE A 92 13.37 3.40 -3.68
CA ILE A 92 13.47 3.25 -5.13
C ILE A 92 13.65 4.64 -5.72
N ILE A 93 14.82 4.91 -6.29
CA ILE A 93 15.10 6.20 -6.94
C ILE A 93 14.40 6.20 -8.31
N GLN A 94 13.51 7.15 -8.50
CA GLN A 94 12.78 7.37 -9.74
C GLN A 94 13.62 8.15 -10.74
N LEU A 95 13.17 8.19 -11.99
CA LEU A 95 13.84 8.95 -13.07
C LEU A 95 13.95 10.46 -12.77
N THR A 96 13.02 11.00 -11.95
CA THR A 96 13.02 12.38 -11.47
C THR A 96 14.10 12.67 -10.41
N GLY A 97 14.72 11.63 -9.85
CA GLY A 97 15.64 11.71 -8.71
C GLY A 97 14.95 11.58 -7.34
N ASP A 98 13.61 11.59 -7.32
CA ASP A 98 12.83 11.39 -6.09
C ASP A 98 12.79 9.92 -5.68
N SER A 99 12.44 9.65 -4.43
CA SER A 99 12.33 8.29 -3.88
C SER A 99 11.06 8.12 -3.03
N GLU A 100 9.90 8.40 -3.63
CA GLU A 100 8.60 8.24 -2.96
C GLU A 100 8.29 6.78 -2.65
N PHE A 101 8.70 5.88 -3.56
CA PHE A 101 8.44 4.45 -3.46
C PHE A 101 9.60 3.70 -2.81
N ASN A 102 9.28 2.57 -2.18
CA ASN A 102 10.25 1.74 -1.49
C ASN A 102 10.02 0.26 -1.76
N GLU A 103 11.10 -0.52 -1.64
CA GLU A 103 11.05 -1.94 -1.34
C GLU A 103 11.04 -2.11 0.18
N VAL A 104 10.26 -3.05 0.68
CA VAL A 104 10.21 -3.42 2.10
C VAL A 104 10.46 -4.91 2.22
N PHE A 105 11.53 -5.28 2.86
CA PHE A 105 11.92 -6.67 3.09
C PHE A 105 11.54 -7.08 4.51
N PHE A 106 11.00 -8.28 4.63
CA PHE A 106 10.67 -8.92 5.89
C PHE A 106 11.50 -10.19 6.04
N THR A 107 12.27 -10.28 7.12
CA THR A 107 13.05 -11.46 7.51
C THR A 107 12.75 -11.72 8.97
N ASP A 108 11.85 -12.68 9.22
CA ASP A 108 11.31 -12.99 10.54
C ASP A 108 10.74 -11.76 11.30
N ALA A 109 10.21 -10.80 10.54
CA ALA A 109 9.54 -9.64 11.12
C ALA A 109 8.27 -10.07 11.88
N ARG A 110 7.91 -9.36 12.94
CA ARG A 110 6.84 -9.77 13.84
C ARG A 110 5.69 -8.76 13.89
N ALA A 111 4.49 -9.29 14.01
CA ALA A 111 3.30 -8.53 14.38
C ALA A 111 2.55 -9.29 15.48
N ASP A 112 1.99 -8.61 16.46
CA ASP A 112 1.19 -9.26 17.50
C ASP A 112 0.04 -10.05 16.87
N ALA A 113 -0.35 -11.16 17.46
CA ALA A 113 -1.36 -12.09 16.91
C ALA A 113 -2.73 -11.41 16.70
N ASP A 114 -3.07 -10.40 17.50
CA ASP A 114 -4.30 -9.62 17.41
C ASP A 114 -4.26 -8.51 16.35
N LEU A 115 -3.09 -8.26 15.74
CA LEU A 115 -2.91 -7.26 14.68
C LEU A 115 -3.30 -7.81 13.29
N VAL A 116 -4.40 -8.49 13.21
CA VAL A 116 -5.05 -8.94 11.97
C VAL A 116 -6.37 -8.19 11.79
N VAL A 117 -6.66 -7.76 10.56
CA VAL A 117 -7.91 -7.08 10.23
C VAL A 117 -8.90 -8.09 9.67
N GLY A 118 -10.00 -8.29 10.36
CA GLY A 118 -10.92 -9.41 10.13
C GLY A 118 -10.39 -10.70 10.74
N GLU A 119 -10.81 -11.84 10.20
CA GLU A 119 -10.31 -13.16 10.61
C GLU A 119 -9.11 -13.56 9.74
N PRO A 120 -8.19 -14.42 10.23
CA PRO A 120 -7.21 -15.06 9.37
C PRO A 120 -7.87 -15.74 8.16
N GLY A 121 -7.37 -15.43 6.96
CA GLY A 121 -8.00 -15.88 5.70
C GLY A 121 -8.91 -14.83 5.03
N ASP A 122 -9.33 -13.79 5.71
CA ASP A 122 -10.19 -12.70 5.18
C ASP A 122 -9.41 -11.64 4.38
N GLY A 123 -8.11 -11.74 4.29
CA GLY A 123 -7.22 -10.69 3.76
C GLY A 123 -7.59 -10.21 2.36
N TRP A 124 -8.06 -11.09 1.48
CA TRP A 124 -8.50 -10.67 0.15
C TRP A 124 -9.69 -9.73 0.20
N ARG A 125 -10.71 -10.06 1.00
CA ARG A 125 -11.91 -9.25 1.18
C ARG A 125 -11.57 -7.87 1.75
N VAL A 126 -10.69 -7.83 2.75
CA VAL A 126 -10.24 -6.58 3.38
C VAL A 126 -9.45 -5.73 2.38
N ALA A 127 -8.52 -6.34 1.63
CA ALA A 127 -7.73 -5.63 0.62
C ALA A 127 -8.62 -5.02 -0.47
N MET A 128 -9.63 -5.74 -0.97
CA MET A 128 -10.55 -5.21 -1.97
C MET A 128 -11.40 -4.07 -1.41
N ALA A 129 -11.83 -4.13 -0.17
CA ALA A 129 -12.53 -3.04 0.48
C ALA A 129 -11.65 -1.78 0.57
N THR A 130 -10.40 -1.91 1.01
CA THR A 130 -9.43 -0.79 1.06
C THR A 130 -9.24 -0.14 -0.30
N LEU A 131 -8.99 -0.93 -1.35
CA LEU A 131 -8.83 -0.43 -2.72
C LEU A 131 -10.08 0.26 -3.27
N THR A 132 -11.27 -0.17 -2.85
CA THR A 132 -12.53 0.47 -3.23
C THR A 132 -12.64 1.87 -2.62
N PHE A 133 -12.30 2.03 -1.35
CA PHE A 133 -12.28 3.34 -0.70
C PHE A 133 -11.20 4.26 -1.27
N GLU A 134 -10.02 3.74 -1.55
CA GLU A 134 -8.92 4.50 -2.14
C GLU A 134 -9.32 5.14 -3.46
N ARG A 135 -9.99 4.39 -4.35
CA ARG A 135 -10.44 4.88 -5.66
C ARG A 135 -11.49 6.00 -5.57
N GLY A 136 -12.28 6.04 -4.51
CA GLY A 136 -13.35 7.03 -4.36
C GLY A 136 -12.87 8.38 -3.83
N VAL A 137 -11.97 8.38 -2.86
CA VAL A 137 -11.62 9.60 -2.11
C VAL A 137 -10.43 10.33 -2.70
N SER A 138 -9.39 9.63 -3.15
CA SER A 138 -8.15 10.24 -3.65
C SER A 138 -8.31 10.94 -5.01
N THR A 139 -9.25 10.50 -5.85
CA THR A 139 -9.38 10.96 -7.22
C THR A 139 -10.18 12.27 -7.36
N LEU A 140 -11.10 12.58 -6.45
CA LEU A 140 -11.99 13.74 -6.60
C LEU A 140 -11.22 15.07 -6.61
N GLY A 141 -10.29 15.27 -5.71
CA GLY A 141 -9.46 16.47 -5.66
C GLY A 141 -8.59 16.64 -6.91
N GLN A 142 -8.02 15.54 -7.38
CA GLN A 142 -7.23 15.52 -8.62
C GLN A 142 -8.07 15.84 -9.85
N GLN A 143 -9.28 15.28 -9.96
CA GLN A 143 -10.19 15.57 -11.07
C GLN A 143 -10.56 17.06 -11.14
N ILE A 144 -10.86 17.69 -10.01
CA ILE A 144 -11.17 19.12 -9.95
C ILE A 144 -9.96 19.93 -10.42
N ARG A 145 -8.76 19.59 -9.96
CA ARG A 145 -7.52 20.27 -10.36
C ARG A 145 -7.27 20.13 -11.85
N TYR A 146 -7.28 18.89 -12.40
CA TYR A 146 -7.04 18.65 -13.83
C TYR A 146 -8.10 19.28 -14.72
N THR A 147 -9.37 19.31 -14.29
CA THR A 147 -10.43 20.02 -15.03
C THR A 147 -10.11 21.51 -15.14
N ARG A 148 -9.63 22.15 -14.08
CA ARG A 148 -9.24 23.57 -14.10
C ARG A 148 -8.02 23.81 -15.00
N GLU A 149 -7.00 22.95 -14.89
CA GLU A 149 -5.79 23.04 -15.72
C GLU A 149 -6.12 22.88 -17.19
N LEU A 150 -6.93 21.86 -17.57
CA LEU A 150 -7.38 21.66 -18.92
C LEU A 150 -8.19 22.85 -19.47
N SER A 151 -9.12 23.38 -18.66
CA SER A 151 -9.89 24.57 -19.06
C SER A 151 -8.97 25.76 -19.33
N GLY A 152 -7.96 25.96 -18.52
CA GLY A 152 -6.96 27.02 -18.72
C GLY A 152 -6.15 26.84 -20.01
N ILE A 153 -5.75 25.60 -20.33
CA ILE A 153 -5.05 25.29 -21.59
C ILE A 153 -5.94 25.54 -22.80
N VAL A 154 -7.22 25.15 -22.75
CA VAL A 154 -8.18 25.38 -23.84
C VAL A 154 -8.39 26.87 -24.05
N GLU A 155 -8.55 27.67 -23.00
CA GLU A 155 -8.70 29.13 -23.13
C GLU A 155 -7.43 29.78 -23.71
N LEU A 156 -6.26 29.33 -23.27
CA LEU A 156 -4.99 29.79 -23.83
C LEU A 156 -4.88 29.45 -25.35
N ALA A 157 -5.23 28.22 -25.73
CA ALA A 157 -5.22 27.82 -27.13
C ALA A 157 -6.18 28.64 -28.00
N LYS A 158 -7.37 28.97 -27.48
CA LYS A 158 -8.30 29.89 -28.16
C LYS A 158 -7.70 31.28 -28.32
N HIS A 159 -7.08 31.80 -27.25
CA HIS A 159 -6.50 33.14 -27.25
C HIS A 159 -5.31 33.27 -28.25
N THR A 160 -4.50 32.24 -28.35
CA THR A 160 -3.33 32.20 -29.26
C THR A 160 -3.66 31.75 -30.70
N GLY A 161 -4.87 31.28 -30.94
CA GLY A 161 -5.28 30.68 -32.24
C GLY A 161 -4.78 29.23 -32.42
N ALA A 162 -4.08 28.66 -31.44
CA ALA A 162 -3.56 27.30 -31.54
C ALA A 162 -4.65 26.23 -31.53
N ILE A 163 -5.89 26.58 -31.19
CA ILE A 163 -7.01 25.63 -31.21
C ILE A 163 -7.44 25.24 -32.63
N ASP A 164 -7.11 26.08 -33.60
CA ASP A 164 -7.43 25.88 -35.03
C ASP A 164 -6.25 25.24 -35.79
N ASP A 165 -5.12 25.00 -35.13
CA ASP A 165 -3.93 24.34 -35.69
C ASP A 165 -4.12 22.82 -35.63
N PRO A 166 -4.04 22.04 -36.73
CA PRO A 166 -4.33 20.62 -36.82
C PRO A 166 -3.26 19.74 -36.13
#